data_976c94429dab3e5aa8d8cbb152d1feaf
#
_entry.id   976c94429dab3e5aa8d8cbb152d1feaf
#
_cell.length_a   1.000
_cell.length_b   1.000
_cell.length_c   1.000
_cell.angle_alpha   90.00
_cell.angle_beta   90.00
_cell.angle_gamma   90.00
#
_symmetry.space_group_name_H-M   'P 1'
#
loop_
_entity.id
_entity.type
_entity.pdbx_description
1 polymer ?
#
loop_
_entity_poly.entity_id
_entity_poly.type
_entity_poly.pdbx_seq_one_letter_code
_entity_poly.pdbx_strand_id
1 'polypeptide(L)'
;MRKLKIYFNAPITLTFTLICFLALFLQMITNGDSTVLLFSTYSSSLLDPLTYVRLIGHIFGHADFDHLISNMIYILLLGPMLEEKYHDRLIIVIVVTALVTGICNNIFQPGVMLLGASGVVFAFILLASITGKDRGIPITLILVAVLWIGGEVTSMLTVTDSISHITHIIGGLVGGAIGLFFKNN
;
A
#
# COMPACT_ATOMS: atom_id res chain seq x y z
N MET A 1 3.99 27.17 -31.14
CA MET A 1 4.05 25.79 -30.60
C MET A 1 4.32 25.87 -29.10
N ARG A 2 3.44 25.33 -28.26
CA ARG A 2 3.63 25.28 -26.80
C ARG A 2 4.72 24.24 -26.51
N LYS A 3 5.87 24.66 -25.95
CA LYS A 3 6.93 23.71 -25.57
C LYS A 3 6.40 22.76 -24.51
N LEU A 4 6.44 21.44 -24.75
CA LEU A 4 6.18 20.42 -23.75
C LEU A 4 7.20 20.58 -22.61
N LYS A 5 6.70 20.77 -21.39
CA LYS A 5 7.52 20.85 -20.18
C LYS A 5 7.23 19.62 -19.31
N ILE A 6 8.29 18.94 -18.93
CA ILE A 6 8.21 17.88 -17.89
C ILE A 6 8.33 18.58 -16.55
N TYR A 7 7.47 18.23 -15.61
CA TYR A 7 7.46 18.78 -14.25
C TYR A 7 7.13 17.71 -13.21
N PHE A 8 7.58 17.92 -12.00
CA PHE A 8 7.39 17.02 -10.87
C PHE A 8 6.00 17.29 -10.26
N ASN A 9 5.01 16.50 -10.67
CA ASN A 9 3.59 16.79 -10.42
C ASN A 9 3.00 16.16 -9.16
N ALA A 10 3.64 15.13 -8.61
CA ALA A 10 3.12 14.33 -7.50
C ALA A 10 4.26 13.93 -6.55
N PRO A 11 4.74 14.85 -5.69
CA PRO A 11 5.94 14.64 -4.88
C PRO A 11 5.82 13.46 -3.91
N ILE A 12 4.67 13.22 -3.28
CA ILE A 12 4.47 12.10 -2.36
C ILE A 12 4.56 10.77 -3.11
N THR A 13 3.80 10.66 -4.20
CA THR A 13 3.74 9.46 -5.05
C THR A 13 5.10 9.13 -5.67
N LEU A 14 5.78 10.13 -6.21
CA LEU A 14 7.08 9.94 -6.86
C LEU A 14 8.18 9.62 -5.86
N THR A 15 8.16 10.25 -4.68
CA THR A 15 9.10 9.93 -3.59
C THR A 15 8.88 8.51 -3.07
N PHE A 16 7.62 8.10 -2.84
CA PHE A 16 7.27 6.74 -2.47
C PHE A 16 7.81 5.71 -3.48
N THR A 17 7.55 5.95 -4.76
CA THR A 17 8.04 5.11 -5.86
C THR A 17 9.57 5.02 -5.86
N LEU A 18 10.27 6.15 -5.73
CA LEU A 18 11.73 6.17 -5.67
C LEU A 18 12.28 5.36 -4.49
N ILE A 19 11.66 5.47 -3.31
CA ILE A 19 12.08 4.68 -2.13
C ILE A 19 11.91 3.20 -2.39
N CYS A 20 10.82 2.75 -3.04
CA CYS A 20 10.61 1.35 -3.41
C CYS A 20 11.72 0.83 -4.35
N PHE A 21 12.10 1.60 -5.37
CA PHE A 21 13.21 1.25 -6.26
C PHE A 21 14.54 1.18 -5.53
N LEU A 22 14.81 2.13 -4.62
CA LEU A 22 16.04 2.13 -3.80
C LEU A 22 16.06 0.94 -2.84
N ALA A 23 14.92 0.57 -2.23
CA ALA A 23 14.82 -0.61 -1.36
C ALA A 23 15.12 -1.90 -2.12
N LEU A 24 14.58 -2.08 -3.34
CA LEU A 24 14.90 -3.24 -4.18
C LEU A 24 16.37 -3.24 -4.62
N PHE A 25 16.93 -2.09 -4.96
CA PHE A 25 18.36 -1.99 -5.27
C PHE A 25 19.23 -2.39 -4.07
N LEU A 26 18.89 -1.91 -2.87
CA LEU A 26 19.57 -2.32 -1.63
C LEU A 26 19.43 -3.83 -1.38
N GLN A 27 18.26 -4.41 -1.59
CA GLN A 27 18.06 -5.85 -1.51
C GLN A 27 19.04 -6.61 -2.41
N MET A 28 19.20 -6.17 -3.66
CA MET A 28 20.08 -6.82 -4.63
C MET A 28 21.55 -6.78 -4.21
N ILE A 29 22.05 -5.65 -3.72
CA ILE A 29 23.46 -5.50 -3.32
C ILE A 29 23.77 -6.09 -1.94
N THR A 30 22.75 -6.31 -1.08
CA THR A 30 22.88 -6.91 0.25
C THR A 30 22.46 -8.38 0.30
N ASN A 31 22.18 -9.01 -0.85
CA ASN A 31 21.66 -10.38 -0.95
C ASN A 31 20.43 -10.63 -0.06
N GLY A 32 19.55 -9.63 0.08
CA GLY A 32 18.31 -9.72 0.83
C GLY A 32 18.39 -9.22 2.29
N ASP A 33 19.55 -9.01 2.85
CA ASP A 33 19.73 -8.61 4.26
C ASP A 33 18.98 -7.30 4.57
N SER A 34 19.03 -6.31 3.68
CA SER A 34 18.31 -5.04 3.87
C SER A 34 16.81 -5.23 3.94
N THR A 35 16.25 -6.19 3.19
CA THR A 35 14.83 -6.51 3.21
C THR A 35 14.43 -7.10 4.55
N VAL A 36 15.16 -8.07 5.06
CA VAL A 36 14.89 -8.67 6.37
C VAL A 36 15.03 -7.64 7.48
N LEU A 37 16.04 -6.77 7.39
CA LEU A 37 16.37 -5.80 8.44
C LEU A 37 15.38 -4.62 8.50
N LEU A 38 14.97 -4.08 7.33
CA LEU A 38 14.28 -2.78 7.25
C LEU A 38 12.98 -2.82 6.44
N PHE A 39 12.90 -3.65 5.38
CA PHE A 39 11.86 -3.57 4.36
C PHE A 39 10.90 -4.76 4.34
N SER A 40 10.80 -5.48 5.46
CA SER A 40 9.77 -6.49 5.71
C SER A 40 9.34 -6.45 7.16
N THR A 41 8.09 -6.85 7.46
CA THR A 41 7.62 -6.96 8.84
C THR A 41 7.21 -8.40 9.16
N TYR A 42 7.50 -8.82 10.38
CA TYR A 42 7.22 -10.15 10.94
C TYR A 42 7.17 -10.06 12.47
N SER A 43 6.58 -11.05 13.11
CA SER A 43 6.51 -11.08 14.58
C SER A 43 7.90 -11.14 15.19
N SER A 44 8.25 -10.13 15.97
CA SER A 44 9.55 -9.96 16.61
C SER A 44 9.42 -9.26 17.96
N SER A 45 10.51 -9.19 18.73
CA SER A 45 10.50 -8.56 20.06
C SER A 45 10.10 -7.08 19.98
N LEU A 46 9.16 -6.68 20.83
CA LEU A 46 8.80 -5.27 21.00
C LEU A 46 9.90 -4.43 21.66
N LEU A 47 10.95 -5.07 22.21
CA LEU A 47 12.13 -4.40 22.74
C LEU A 47 13.17 -4.10 21.64
N ASP A 48 13.01 -4.67 20.44
CA ASP A 48 13.83 -4.35 19.28
C ASP A 48 13.30 -3.10 18.57
N PRO A 49 14.05 -1.97 18.53
CA PRO A 49 13.61 -0.76 17.84
C PRO A 49 13.31 -0.97 16.35
N LEU A 50 13.98 -1.93 15.70
CA LEU A 50 13.75 -2.26 14.29
C LEU A 50 12.36 -2.84 14.04
N THR A 51 11.70 -3.39 15.07
CA THR A 51 10.30 -3.83 14.96
C THR A 51 9.40 -2.67 14.51
N TYR A 52 9.59 -1.49 15.07
CA TYR A 52 8.81 -0.30 14.73
C TYR A 52 9.16 0.27 13.35
N VAL A 53 10.44 0.23 12.99
CA VAL A 53 10.89 0.61 11.63
C VAL A 53 10.26 -0.30 10.59
N ARG A 54 10.24 -1.61 10.82
CA ARG A 54 9.67 -2.62 9.94
C ARG A 54 8.15 -2.45 9.75
N LEU A 55 7.40 -1.99 10.76
CA LEU A 55 5.97 -1.72 10.65
C LEU A 55 5.61 -0.68 9.57
N ILE A 56 6.55 0.19 9.21
CA ILE A 56 6.39 1.15 8.11
C ILE A 56 7.24 0.73 6.91
N GLY A 57 8.44 0.25 7.14
CA GLY A 57 9.42 -0.08 6.10
C GLY A 57 8.96 -1.17 5.14
N HIS A 58 8.11 -2.10 5.59
CA HIS A 58 7.66 -3.23 4.77
C HIS A 58 6.94 -2.83 3.48
N ILE A 59 6.26 -1.67 3.45
CA ILE A 59 5.57 -1.20 2.24
C ILE A 59 6.52 -0.77 1.11
N PHE A 60 7.80 -0.59 1.41
CA PHE A 60 8.83 -0.25 0.42
C PHE A 60 9.58 -1.48 -0.08
N GLY A 61 9.57 -2.60 0.67
CA GLY A 61 10.21 -3.85 0.26
C GLY A 61 9.44 -4.56 -0.84
N HIS A 62 10.15 -5.25 -1.74
CA HIS A 62 9.54 -6.08 -2.79
C HIS A 62 10.39 -7.33 -2.99
N ALA A 63 9.76 -8.47 -3.25
CA ALA A 63 10.45 -9.75 -3.41
C ALA A 63 11.37 -9.75 -4.65
N ASP A 64 10.89 -9.15 -5.73
CA ASP A 64 11.55 -9.09 -7.03
C ASP A 64 11.06 -7.89 -7.84
N PHE A 65 11.58 -7.78 -9.07
CA PHE A 65 11.26 -6.67 -9.97
C PHE A 65 9.80 -6.73 -10.47
N ASP A 66 9.26 -7.93 -10.72
CA ASP A 66 7.88 -8.07 -11.20
C ASP A 66 6.88 -7.66 -10.12
N HIS A 67 7.14 -8.04 -8.87
CA HIS A 67 6.37 -7.60 -7.72
C HIS A 67 6.44 -6.07 -7.53
N LEU A 68 7.62 -5.46 -7.69
CA LEU A 68 7.75 -4.01 -7.66
C LEU A 68 6.93 -3.34 -8.76
N ILE A 69 7.12 -3.75 -10.02
CA ILE A 69 6.47 -3.10 -11.16
C ILE A 69 4.95 -3.23 -11.09
N SER A 70 4.44 -4.39 -10.71
CA SER A 70 2.99 -4.59 -10.54
C SER A 70 2.37 -3.60 -9.55
N ASN A 71 3.06 -3.30 -8.44
CA ASN A 71 2.61 -2.30 -7.48
C ASN A 71 2.78 -0.87 -8.01
N MET A 72 3.92 -0.56 -8.63
CA MET A 72 4.22 0.81 -9.10
C MET A 72 3.30 1.26 -10.22
N ILE A 73 2.80 0.37 -11.07
CA ILE A 73 1.78 0.69 -12.08
C ILE A 73 0.55 1.32 -11.41
N TYR A 74 0.01 0.71 -10.36
CA TYR A 74 -1.16 1.23 -9.64
C TYR A 74 -0.84 2.50 -8.84
N ILE A 75 0.31 2.54 -8.17
CA ILE A 75 0.75 3.72 -7.41
C ILE A 75 0.89 4.94 -8.33
N LEU A 76 1.55 4.78 -9.48
CA LEU A 76 1.76 5.86 -10.44
C LEU A 76 0.48 6.25 -11.21
N LEU A 77 -0.47 5.31 -11.37
CA LEU A 77 -1.76 5.59 -12.00
C LEU A 77 -2.71 6.34 -11.07
N LEU A 78 -2.85 5.88 -9.83
CA LEU A 78 -3.82 6.41 -8.87
C LEU A 78 -3.25 7.52 -7.98
N GLY A 79 -1.98 7.39 -7.61
CA GLY A 79 -1.32 8.28 -6.66
C GLY A 79 -1.40 9.76 -7.03
N PRO A 80 -1.04 10.19 -8.25
CA PRO A 80 -1.11 11.61 -8.64
C PRO A 80 -2.53 12.19 -8.52
N MET A 81 -3.56 11.42 -8.89
CA MET A 81 -4.96 11.85 -8.76
C MET A 81 -5.38 11.98 -7.29
N LEU A 82 -4.94 11.04 -6.46
CA LEU A 82 -5.23 11.06 -5.03
C LEU A 82 -4.45 12.16 -4.32
N GLU A 83 -3.22 12.39 -4.71
CA GLU A 83 -2.38 13.46 -4.17
C GLU A 83 -2.95 14.84 -4.52
N GLU A 84 -3.44 15.05 -5.74
CA GLU A 84 -4.15 16.27 -6.14
C GLU A 84 -5.43 16.49 -5.31
N LYS A 85 -6.16 15.40 -4.99
CA LYS A 85 -7.42 15.48 -4.24
C LYS A 85 -7.22 15.62 -2.73
N TYR A 86 -6.27 14.90 -2.15
CA TYR A 86 -6.10 14.79 -0.70
C TYR A 86 -4.88 15.53 -0.16
N HIS A 87 -3.99 16.02 -1.05
CA HIS A 87 -2.77 16.74 -0.70
C HIS A 87 -1.92 15.93 0.32
N ASP A 88 -1.38 16.58 1.32
CA ASP A 88 -0.55 15.96 2.35
C ASP A 88 -1.27 14.87 3.19
N ARG A 89 -2.61 14.86 3.17
CA ARG A 89 -3.40 13.79 3.81
C ARG A 89 -3.15 12.41 3.20
N LEU A 90 -2.63 12.34 1.97
CA LEU A 90 -2.26 11.07 1.34
C LEU A 90 -1.15 10.35 2.13
N ILE A 91 -0.24 11.10 2.77
CA ILE A 91 0.78 10.53 3.67
C ILE A 91 0.11 9.79 4.84
N ILE A 92 -0.97 10.35 5.40
CA ILE A 92 -1.71 9.71 6.49
C ILE A 92 -2.29 8.37 6.02
N VAL A 93 -2.86 8.32 4.80
CA VAL A 93 -3.37 7.07 4.22
C VAL A 93 -2.26 6.03 4.14
N ILE A 94 -1.11 6.39 3.57
CA ILE A 94 0.05 5.49 3.41
C ILE A 94 0.53 4.97 4.77
N VAL A 95 0.78 5.87 5.72
CA VAL A 95 1.33 5.51 7.04
C VAL A 95 0.34 4.67 7.85
N VAL A 96 -0.94 5.06 7.90
CA VAL A 96 -1.95 4.29 8.64
C VAL A 96 -2.15 2.91 8.01
N THR A 97 -2.16 2.82 6.67
CA THR A 97 -2.24 1.53 5.98
C THR A 97 -1.04 0.65 6.34
N ALA A 98 0.19 1.19 6.27
CA ALA A 98 1.39 0.45 6.65
C ALA A 98 1.31 -0.08 8.09
N LEU A 99 0.99 0.78 9.05
CA LEU A 99 0.90 0.38 10.46
C LEU A 99 -0.16 -0.69 10.68
N VAL A 100 -1.37 -0.50 10.13
CA VAL A 100 -2.48 -1.45 10.35
C VAL A 100 -2.18 -2.79 9.67
N THR A 101 -1.71 -2.80 8.42
CA THR A 101 -1.38 -4.06 7.72
C THR A 101 -0.22 -4.78 8.39
N GLY A 102 0.84 -4.06 8.79
CA GLY A 102 1.99 -4.63 9.48
C GLY A 102 1.64 -5.22 10.85
N ILE A 103 0.87 -4.49 11.66
CA ILE A 103 0.39 -4.97 12.98
C ILE A 103 -0.49 -6.20 12.80
N CYS A 104 -1.46 -6.16 11.88
CA CYS A 104 -2.34 -7.28 11.61
C CYS A 104 -1.57 -8.52 11.14
N ASN A 105 -0.59 -8.36 10.24
CA ASN A 105 0.27 -9.47 9.83
C ASN A 105 0.98 -10.10 11.04
N ASN A 106 1.62 -9.27 11.87
CA ASN A 106 2.41 -9.75 13.00
C ASN A 106 1.56 -10.46 14.06
N ILE A 107 0.27 -10.12 14.18
CA ILE A 107 -0.67 -10.75 15.12
C ILE A 107 -1.28 -12.02 14.52
N PHE A 108 -1.79 -11.95 13.29
CA PHE A 108 -2.60 -13.03 12.71
C PHE A 108 -1.78 -14.01 11.87
N GLN A 109 -0.59 -13.60 11.39
CA GLN A 109 0.31 -14.40 10.59
C GLN A 109 1.76 -14.32 11.09
N PRO A 110 2.04 -14.66 12.36
CA PRO A 110 3.35 -14.38 13.00
C PRO A 110 4.54 -15.08 12.33
N GLY A 111 4.29 -16.15 11.57
CA GLY A 111 5.32 -16.88 10.80
C GLY A 111 5.53 -16.37 9.38
N VAL A 112 4.77 -15.36 8.95
CA VAL A 112 4.83 -14.83 7.58
C VAL A 112 5.57 -13.50 7.56
N MET A 113 6.56 -13.40 6.69
CA MET A 113 7.26 -12.14 6.41
C MET A 113 6.45 -11.36 5.38
N LEU A 114 5.87 -10.23 5.80
CA LEU A 114 5.12 -9.33 4.93
C LEU A 114 6.05 -8.28 4.33
N LEU A 115 5.98 -8.10 3.02
CA LEU A 115 6.60 -7.00 2.28
C LEU A 115 5.79 -6.67 1.02
N GLY A 116 5.83 -5.42 0.59
CA GLY A 116 5.16 -4.95 -0.62
C GLY A 116 4.24 -3.76 -0.40
N ALA A 117 4.11 -2.94 -1.43
CA ALA A 117 3.21 -1.79 -1.45
C ALA A 117 1.74 -2.17 -1.67
N SER A 118 1.42 -3.45 -1.84
CA SER A 118 0.08 -3.92 -2.26
C SER A 118 -1.03 -3.48 -1.31
N GLY A 119 -0.81 -3.46 0.00
CA GLY A 119 -1.76 -2.91 0.97
C GLY A 119 -2.10 -1.43 0.67
N VAL A 120 -1.10 -0.62 0.31
CA VAL A 120 -1.28 0.78 -0.10
C VAL A 120 -1.97 0.87 -1.45
N VAL A 121 -1.64 0.00 -2.41
CA VAL A 121 -2.33 -0.10 -3.71
C VAL A 121 -3.82 -0.29 -3.49
N PHE A 122 -4.22 -1.25 -2.66
CA PHE A 122 -5.63 -1.52 -2.40
C PHE A 122 -6.31 -0.38 -1.62
N ALA A 123 -5.59 0.26 -0.70
CA ALA A 123 -6.07 1.49 -0.08
C ALA A 123 -6.35 2.59 -1.12
N PHE A 124 -5.46 2.78 -2.09
CA PHE A 124 -5.62 3.76 -3.16
C PHE A 124 -6.78 3.41 -4.10
N ILE A 125 -7.00 2.14 -4.43
CA ILE A 125 -8.12 1.68 -5.26
C ILE A 125 -9.46 2.03 -4.58
N LEU A 126 -9.64 1.69 -3.30
CA LEU A 126 -10.88 2.03 -2.60
C LEU A 126 -11.02 3.54 -2.37
N LEU A 127 -9.94 4.23 -2.04
CA LEU A 127 -9.94 5.68 -1.88
C LEU A 127 -10.33 6.41 -3.19
N ALA A 128 -9.81 5.94 -4.33
CA ALA A 128 -10.15 6.50 -5.65
C ALA A 128 -11.61 6.27 -6.04
N SER A 129 -12.23 5.19 -5.57
CA SER A 129 -13.63 4.90 -5.83
C SER A 129 -14.61 5.79 -5.05
N ILE A 130 -14.12 6.57 -4.06
CA ILE A 130 -14.92 7.52 -3.29
C ILE A 130 -14.97 8.85 -4.05
N THR A 131 -16.04 9.04 -4.81
CA THR A 131 -16.29 10.24 -5.61
C THR A 131 -17.50 11.02 -5.09
N GLY A 132 -17.58 12.30 -5.47
CA GLY A 132 -18.70 13.18 -5.11
C GLY A 132 -18.68 13.64 -3.65
N LYS A 133 -18.87 14.93 -3.42
CA LYS A 133 -19.05 15.51 -2.08
C LYS A 133 -20.54 15.38 -1.68
N ASP A 134 -20.79 15.13 -0.41
CA ASP A 134 -22.11 15.24 0.26
C ASP A 134 -23.26 14.35 -0.25
N ARG A 135 -22.96 13.23 -0.93
CA ARG A 135 -23.97 12.33 -1.53
C ARG A 135 -24.01 10.93 -0.91
N GLY A 136 -23.57 10.76 0.34
CA GLY A 136 -23.56 9.45 0.96
C GLY A 136 -22.47 8.51 0.38
N ILE A 137 -22.65 7.21 0.46
CA ILE A 137 -21.70 6.19 0.00
C ILE A 137 -21.83 6.02 -1.52
N PRO A 138 -20.75 6.22 -2.32
CA PRO A 138 -20.80 6.02 -3.76
C PRO A 138 -21.04 4.55 -4.11
N ILE A 139 -21.87 4.28 -5.12
CA ILE A 139 -22.07 2.92 -5.60
C ILE A 139 -20.79 2.32 -6.19
N THR A 140 -19.89 3.13 -6.73
CA THR A 140 -18.57 2.70 -7.21
C THR A 140 -17.73 2.11 -6.10
N LEU A 141 -17.74 2.69 -4.89
CA LEU A 141 -17.07 2.13 -3.73
C LEU A 141 -17.62 0.75 -3.38
N ILE A 142 -18.95 0.61 -3.38
CA ILE A 142 -19.60 -0.67 -3.06
C ILE A 142 -19.21 -1.73 -4.10
N LEU A 143 -19.31 -1.42 -5.39
CA LEU A 143 -19.00 -2.35 -6.46
C LEU A 143 -17.52 -2.74 -6.47
N VAL A 144 -16.61 -1.78 -6.32
CA VAL A 144 -15.16 -2.05 -6.25
C VAL A 144 -14.84 -2.91 -5.03
N ALA A 145 -15.39 -2.58 -3.86
CA ALA A 145 -15.16 -3.36 -2.65
C ALA A 145 -15.67 -4.80 -2.79
N VAL A 146 -16.89 -5.00 -3.33
CA VAL A 146 -17.47 -6.35 -3.51
C VAL A 146 -16.65 -7.17 -4.51
N LEU A 147 -16.31 -6.61 -5.66
CA LEU A 147 -15.54 -7.31 -6.68
C LEU A 147 -14.13 -7.65 -6.20
N TRP A 148 -13.49 -6.70 -5.53
CA TRP A 148 -12.14 -6.88 -5.06
C TRP A 148 -12.06 -7.83 -3.84
N ILE A 149 -12.86 -7.62 -2.78
CA ILE A 149 -12.90 -8.52 -1.62
C ILE A 149 -13.30 -9.93 -2.05
N GLY A 150 -14.29 -10.03 -2.96
CA GLY A 150 -14.69 -11.31 -3.52
C GLY A 150 -13.54 -12.01 -4.25
N GLY A 151 -12.73 -11.27 -5.01
CA GLY A 151 -11.54 -11.78 -5.68
C GLY A 151 -10.49 -12.28 -4.68
N GLU A 152 -10.15 -11.48 -3.66
CA GLU A 152 -9.17 -11.84 -2.62
C GLU A 152 -9.63 -13.08 -1.81
N VAL A 153 -10.91 -13.13 -1.41
CA VAL A 153 -11.46 -14.28 -0.70
C VAL A 153 -11.43 -15.54 -1.58
N THR A 154 -11.79 -15.41 -2.86
CA THR A 154 -11.72 -16.53 -3.80
C THR A 154 -10.28 -17.02 -3.96
N SER A 155 -9.32 -16.13 -4.15
CA SER A 155 -7.90 -16.49 -4.26
C SER A 155 -7.39 -17.16 -3.00
N MET A 156 -7.74 -16.66 -1.81
CA MET A 156 -7.38 -17.26 -0.53
C MET A 156 -7.90 -18.69 -0.37
N LEU A 157 -9.04 -19.01 -0.98
CA LEU A 157 -9.66 -20.35 -0.88
C LEU A 157 -9.18 -21.31 -1.98
N THR A 158 -8.69 -20.81 -3.11
CA THR A 158 -8.44 -21.63 -4.31
C THR A 158 -6.97 -21.67 -4.73
N VAL A 159 -6.16 -20.70 -4.32
CA VAL A 159 -4.76 -20.59 -4.73
C VAL A 159 -3.85 -20.76 -3.53
N THR A 160 -2.84 -21.62 -3.68
CA THR A 160 -1.79 -21.77 -2.67
C THR A 160 -0.59 -20.94 -3.12
N ASP A 161 -0.54 -19.69 -2.71
CA ASP A 161 0.56 -18.78 -3.00
C ASP A 161 1.12 -18.15 -1.71
N SER A 162 2.17 -17.34 -1.85
CA SER A 162 2.80 -16.61 -0.75
C SER A 162 2.19 -15.20 -0.53
N ILE A 163 1.07 -14.91 -1.20
CA ILE A 163 0.45 -13.58 -1.15
C ILE A 163 -0.40 -13.44 0.10
N SER A 164 -0.25 -12.35 0.81
CA SER A 164 -1.07 -12.08 2.00
C SER A 164 -2.40 -11.42 1.62
N HIS A 165 -3.36 -12.24 1.17
CA HIS A 165 -4.72 -11.79 0.83
C HIS A 165 -5.41 -11.04 1.97
N ILE A 166 -5.17 -11.45 3.22
CA ILE A 166 -5.70 -10.78 4.41
C ILE A 166 -5.20 -9.33 4.49
N THR A 167 -3.91 -9.11 4.25
CA THR A 167 -3.33 -7.75 4.27
C THR A 167 -3.85 -6.87 3.14
N HIS A 168 -4.17 -7.44 1.99
CA HIS A 168 -4.83 -6.74 0.89
C HIS A 168 -6.23 -6.25 1.31
N ILE A 169 -7.03 -7.14 1.88
CA ILE A 169 -8.38 -6.80 2.38
C ILE A 169 -8.30 -5.69 3.43
N ILE A 170 -7.39 -5.83 4.39
CA ILE A 170 -7.19 -4.82 5.46
C ILE A 170 -6.76 -3.49 4.86
N GLY A 171 -5.79 -3.48 3.95
CA GLY A 171 -5.31 -2.27 3.28
C GLY A 171 -6.44 -1.51 2.57
N GLY A 172 -7.23 -2.22 1.80
CA GLY A 172 -8.38 -1.63 1.13
C GLY A 172 -9.42 -1.06 2.10
N LEU A 173 -9.77 -1.81 3.15
CA LEU A 173 -10.73 -1.34 4.18
C LEU A 173 -10.23 -0.07 4.87
N VAL A 174 -8.93 0.01 5.18
CA VAL A 174 -8.31 1.22 5.76
C VAL A 174 -8.46 2.41 4.80
N GLY A 175 -8.12 2.23 3.53
CA GLY A 175 -8.25 3.29 2.51
C GLY A 175 -9.69 3.76 2.35
N GLY A 176 -10.64 2.81 2.28
CA GLY A 176 -12.06 3.12 2.21
C GLY A 176 -12.57 3.89 3.42
N ALA A 177 -12.21 3.45 4.64
CA ALA A 177 -12.61 4.10 5.89
C ALA A 177 -12.05 5.53 6.01
N ILE A 178 -10.74 5.72 5.73
CA ILE A 178 -10.10 7.04 5.75
C ILE A 178 -10.73 7.95 4.69
N GLY A 179 -11.00 7.42 3.48
CA GLY A 179 -11.61 8.19 2.41
C GLY A 179 -13.01 8.69 2.76
N LEU A 180 -13.83 7.86 3.42
CA LEU A 180 -15.15 8.28 3.92
C LEU A 180 -15.02 9.32 5.04
N PHE A 181 -14.04 9.18 5.91
CA PHE A 181 -13.76 10.17 6.95
C PHE A 181 -13.33 11.51 6.35
N PHE A 182 -12.40 11.54 5.40
CA PHE A 182 -11.96 12.77 4.75
C PHE A 182 -13.04 13.43 3.90
N LYS A 183 -14.02 12.65 3.41
CA LYS A 183 -15.14 13.19 2.68
C LYS A 183 -16.04 14.07 3.54
N ASN A 184 -16.15 13.74 4.82
CA ASN A 184 -17.04 14.42 5.76
C ASN A 184 -16.38 15.62 6.48
N ASN A 185 -15.08 15.86 6.24
CA ASN A 185 -14.28 16.96 6.77
C ASN A 185 -13.59 17.75 5.66
#